data_5c628471f23eb7abc910b40c4b5dedfe
#
_entry.id   5c628471f23eb7abc910b40c4b5dedfe
#
_cell.length_a   1.000
_cell.length_b   1.000
_cell.length_c   1.000
_cell.angle_alpha   90.00
_cell.angle_beta   90.00
_cell.angle_gamma   90.00
#
_symmetry.space_group_name_H-M   'P 1'
#
loop_
_entity.id
_entity.type
_entity.pdbx_description
1 polymer ?
#
loop_
_entity_poly.entity_id
_entity_poly.type
_entity_poly.pdbx_seq_one_letter_code
_entity_poly.pdbx_strand_id
1 'polypeptide(L)'
;MFFSLLLLVVAGILAVPVFTGKGKMMNTENIRKDKLPTYKKWVRVLYALMMVTVLCMAFFNFVEKVAYTQTNYFEFTEPYVGADGVTYAAGEPHTTDEMREILLPAETSQSLCSPVDTESLPYRFVETTYTLDEKYAFLDFVPYKTAHILNFVTLGVSMAVIFALFVFINMMTDKEAQKKNSRAAKQNPVRPSMPKGAFDFSDYKDEVEVKDDRFDGEPQEIPSKKK
;
A
#
# COMPACT_ATOMS: atom_id res chain seq x y z
N MET A 1 -2.70 -1.50 -11.24
CA MET A 1 -1.58 -2.46 -11.31
C MET A 1 -0.46 -2.15 -10.32
N PHE A 2 0.13 -0.95 -10.30
CA PHE A 2 1.22 -0.60 -9.38
C PHE A 2 0.89 -0.84 -7.90
N PHE A 3 -0.31 -0.46 -7.46
CA PHE A 3 -0.74 -0.62 -6.06
C PHE A 3 -0.85 -2.09 -5.62
N SER A 4 -1.41 -2.97 -6.45
CA SER A 4 -1.53 -4.40 -6.14
C SER A 4 -0.16 -5.09 -6.09
N LEU A 5 0.76 -4.68 -6.96
CA LEU A 5 2.13 -5.19 -6.98
C LEU A 5 2.92 -4.70 -5.76
N LEU A 6 2.77 -3.44 -5.38
CA LEU A 6 3.35 -2.89 -4.14
C LEU A 6 2.85 -3.65 -2.91
N LEU A 7 1.55 -3.90 -2.84
CA LEU A 7 0.91 -4.60 -1.71
C LEU A 7 1.41 -6.05 -1.62
N LEU A 8 1.63 -6.71 -2.75
CA LEU A 8 2.21 -8.05 -2.82
C LEU A 8 3.66 -8.07 -2.33
N VAL A 9 4.48 -7.09 -2.71
CA VAL A 9 5.87 -6.96 -2.23
C VAL A 9 5.88 -6.73 -0.72
N VAL A 10 5.07 -5.81 -0.21
CA VAL A 10 4.96 -5.54 1.24
C VAL A 10 4.50 -6.80 1.99
N ALA A 11 3.49 -7.49 1.49
CA ALA A 11 3.02 -8.74 2.09
C ALA A 11 4.12 -9.81 2.10
N GLY A 12 4.91 -9.92 1.03
CA GLY A 12 6.06 -10.84 0.96
C GLY A 12 7.15 -10.53 1.99
N ILE A 13 7.50 -9.25 2.15
CA ILE A 13 8.47 -8.80 3.16
C ILE A 13 7.99 -9.13 4.58
N LEU A 14 6.70 -8.94 4.85
CA LEU A 14 6.09 -9.25 6.14
C LEU A 14 5.93 -10.76 6.40
N ALA A 15 5.99 -11.59 5.36
CA ALA A 15 5.93 -13.05 5.51
C ALA A 15 7.09 -13.60 6.36
N VAL A 16 8.30 -13.10 6.14
CA VAL A 16 9.51 -13.59 6.80
C VAL A 16 9.38 -13.56 8.33
N PRO A 17 9.09 -12.42 9.00
CA PRO A 17 8.97 -12.39 10.46
C PRO A 17 7.78 -13.21 10.99
N VAL A 18 6.68 -13.31 10.22
CA VAL A 18 5.50 -14.08 10.65
C VAL A 18 5.76 -15.58 10.63
N PHE A 19 6.38 -16.10 9.57
CA PHE A 19 6.62 -17.54 9.45
C PHE A 19 7.86 -18.02 10.20
N THR A 20 8.92 -17.22 10.24
CA THR A 20 10.14 -17.58 11.00
C THR A 20 9.99 -17.33 12.51
N GLY A 21 9.03 -16.53 12.92
CA GLY A 21 8.87 -16.10 14.32
C GLY A 21 9.98 -15.16 14.82
N LYS A 22 10.84 -14.70 13.90
CA LYS A 22 11.95 -13.78 14.21
C LYS A 22 11.58 -12.38 13.71
N GLY A 23 11.37 -11.44 14.60
CA GLY A 23 11.14 -10.04 14.23
C GLY A 23 10.21 -9.29 15.18
N LYS A 24 10.31 -7.97 15.15
CA LYS A 24 9.53 -7.07 16.02
C LYS A 24 8.01 -7.13 15.80
N MET A 25 7.55 -7.59 14.63
CA MET A 25 6.12 -7.73 14.34
C MET A 25 5.43 -8.85 15.13
N MET A 26 6.19 -9.87 15.55
CA MET A 26 5.71 -10.87 16.50
C MET A 26 6.17 -10.50 17.92
N ASN A 27 5.84 -9.30 18.39
CA ASN A 27 6.19 -8.91 19.76
C ASN A 27 5.36 -9.74 20.74
N THR A 28 5.85 -10.95 21.01
CA THR A 28 5.22 -11.93 21.90
C THR A 28 5.38 -11.56 23.38
N GLU A 29 6.21 -10.55 23.70
CA GLU A 29 6.44 -10.06 25.05
C GLU A 29 5.20 -9.44 25.69
N ASN A 30 4.31 -8.89 24.85
CA ASN A 30 3.07 -8.24 25.29
C ASN A 30 1.85 -9.18 25.28
N ILE A 31 2.08 -10.49 25.04
CA ILE A 31 1.00 -11.47 24.96
C ILE A 31 1.06 -12.37 26.20
N ARG A 32 -0.12 -12.66 26.78
CA ARG A 32 -0.22 -13.57 27.91
C ARG A 32 0.36 -14.94 27.53
N LYS A 33 1.19 -15.51 28.41
CA LYS A 33 1.89 -16.77 28.18
C LYS A 33 0.94 -17.95 27.88
N ASP A 34 -0.23 -17.97 28.52
CA ASP A 34 -1.29 -18.97 28.32
C ASP A 34 -1.90 -18.91 26.92
N LYS A 35 -1.98 -17.73 26.30
CA LYS A 35 -2.56 -17.50 24.97
C LYS A 35 -1.54 -17.53 23.82
N LEU A 36 -0.26 -17.62 24.14
CA LEU A 36 0.82 -17.54 23.16
C LEU A 36 0.75 -18.60 22.04
N PRO A 37 0.47 -19.90 22.31
CA PRO A 37 0.38 -20.90 21.25
C PRO A 37 -0.80 -20.64 20.32
N THR A 38 -1.95 -20.26 20.87
CA THR A 38 -3.15 -19.91 20.09
C THR A 38 -2.89 -18.67 19.22
N TYR A 39 -2.26 -17.63 19.77
CA TYR A 39 -1.86 -16.43 19.05
C TYR A 39 -0.97 -16.76 17.85
N LYS A 40 0.12 -17.51 18.06
CA LYS A 40 1.04 -17.88 16.97
C LYS A 40 0.34 -18.66 15.86
N LYS A 41 -0.56 -19.57 16.21
CA LYS A 41 -1.33 -20.36 15.24
C LYS A 41 -2.24 -19.45 14.40
N TRP A 42 -3.08 -18.64 15.04
CA TRP A 42 -4.07 -17.83 14.34
C TRP A 42 -3.45 -16.69 13.53
N VAL A 43 -2.38 -16.06 14.01
CA VAL A 43 -1.66 -15.05 13.22
C VAL A 43 -1.12 -15.65 11.93
N ARG A 44 -0.56 -16.85 11.97
CA ARG A 44 -0.06 -17.53 10.77
C ARG A 44 -1.20 -17.85 9.80
N VAL A 45 -2.32 -18.36 10.30
CA VAL A 45 -3.49 -18.69 9.47
C VAL A 45 -4.07 -17.44 8.79
N LEU A 46 -4.31 -16.37 9.57
CA LEU A 46 -4.84 -15.12 9.04
C LEU A 46 -3.88 -14.46 8.05
N TYR A 47 -2.58 -14.55 8.33
CA TYR A 47 -1.57 -14.04 7.41
C TYR A 47 -1.51 -14.85 6.11
N ALA A 48 -1.58 -16.17 6.18
CA ALA A 48 -1.64 -17.03 5.00
C ALA A 48 -2.88 -16.71 4.15
N LEU A 49 -4.03 -16.53 4.81
CA LEU A 49 -5.27 -16.13 4.14
C LEU A 49 -5.12 -14.76 3.46
N MET A 50 -4.52 -13.78 4.14
CA MET A 50 -4.21 -12.47 3.56
C MET A 50 -3.32 -12.61 2.32
N MET A 51 -2.27 -13.43 2.37
CA MET A 51 -1.39 -13.65 1.22
C MET A 51 -2.14 -14.23 0.02
N VAL A 52 -3.01 -15.22 0.25
CA VAL A 52 -3.83 -15.82 -0.82
C VAL A 52 -4.75 -14.77 -1.43
N THR A 53 -5.45 -13.97 -0.62
CA THR A 53 -6.36 -12.94 -1.15
C THR A 53 -5.64 -11.85 -1.92
N VAL A 54 -4.45 -11.43 -1.47
CA VAL A 54 -3.60 -10.45 -2.18
C VAL A 54 -3.10 -11.01 -3.52
N LEU A 55 -2.71 -12.29 -3.56
CA LEU A 55 -2.32 -12.95 -4.81
C LEU A 55 -3.48 -13.03 -5.80
N CYS A 56 -4.67 -13.42 -5.33
CA CYS A 56 -5.88 -13.43 -6.16
C CYS A 56 -6.21 -12.03 -6.70
N MET A 57 -6.14 -11.01 -5.84
CA MET A 57 -6.35 -9.62 -6.25
C MET A 57 -5.33 -9.19 -7.32
N ALA A 58 -4.06 -9.52 -7.14
CA ALA A 58 -3.01 -9.19 -8.11
C ALA A 58 -3.26 -9.88 -9.45
N PHE A 59 -3.68 -11.16 -9.43
CA PHE A 59 -4.02 -11.93 -10.62
C PHE A 59 -5.21 -11.32 -11.37
N PHE A 60 -6.34 -11.07 -10.70
CA PHE A 60 -7.51 -10.50 -11.36
C PHE A 60 -7.27 -9.07 -11.85
N ASN A 61 -6.49 -8.27 -11.10
CA ASN A 61 -6.08 -6.94 -11.56
C ASN A 61 -5.17 -7.03 -12.81
N PHE A 62 -4.28 -8.03 -12.88
CA PHE A 62 -3.49 -8.28 -14.07
C PHE A 62 -4.39 -8.65 -15.27
N VAL A 63 -5.31 -9.60 -15.07
CA VAL A 63 -6.25 -10.00 -16.14
C VAL A 63 -7.05 -8.80 -16.65
N GLU A 64 -7.64 -8.02 -15.73
CA GLU A 64 -8.47 -6.86 -16.09
C GLU A 64 -7.71 -5.75 -16.81
N LYS A 65 -6.47 -5.44 -16.41
CA LYS A 65 -5.74 -4.24 -16.86
C LYS A 65 -4.65 -4.51 -17.90
N VAL A 66 -4.24 -5.76 -18.07
CA VAL A 66 -3.12 -6.12 -18.95
C VAL A 66 -3.53 -7.11 -20.03
N ALA A 67 -4.33 -8.13 -19.62
CA ALA A 67 -4.71 -9.15 -20.60
C ALA A 67 -5.83 -8.68 -21.56
N TYR A 68 -6.66 -7.74 -21.12
CA TYR A 68 -7.73 -7.19 -21.94
C TYR A 68 -7.39 -5.78 -22.44
N THR A 69 -7.58 -5.55 -23.73
CA THR A 69 -7.54 -4.22 -24.36
C THR A 69 -8.95 -3.65 -24.41
N GLN A 70 -9.10 -2.44 -23.90
CA GLN A 70 -10.34 -1.69 -23.92
C GLN A 70 -10.41 -0.87 -25.22
N THR A 71 -11.46 -1.03 -26.02
CA THR A 71 -11.73 -0.23 -27.20
C THR A 71 -13.07 0.46 -27.04
N ASN A 72 -13.06 1.79 -27.10
CA ASN A 72 -14.27 2.60 -27.07
C ASN A 72 -14.70 2.89 -28.51
N TYR A 73 -16.00 2.76 -28.76
CA TYR A 73 -16.63 3.05 -30.05
C TYR A 73 -17.48 4.31 -29.93
N PHE A 74 -17.39 5.12 -30.96
CA PHE A 74 -18.13 6.36 -31.11
C PHE A 74 -18.82 6.36 -32.48
N GLU A 75 -19.95 7.04 -32.63
CA GLU A 75 -20.64 7.23 -33.90
C GLU A 75 -20.96 8.70 -34.13
N PHE A 76 -20.99 9.15 -35.37
CA PHE A 76 -21.45 10.50 -35.69
C PHE A 76 -22.96 10.57 -35.56
N THR A 77 -23.47 11.67 -35.00
CA THR A 77 -24.91 11.93 -34.86
C THR A 77 -25.54 12.40 -36.19
N GLU A 78 -24.73 13.06 -37.04
CA GLU A 78 -25.07 13.53 -38.37
C GLU A 78 -23.91 13.22 -39.34
N PRO A 79 -24.13 13.20 -40.65
CA PRO A 79 -23.03 13.02 -41.61
C PRO A 79 -21.95 14.07 -41.41
N TYR A 80 -20.70 13.62 -41.19
CA TYR A 80 -19.57 14.46 -40.86
C TYR A 80 -18.50 14.42 -41.95
N VAL A 81 -17.93 15.59 -42.30
CA VAL A 81 -16.80 15.67 -43.23
C VAL A 81 -15.52 15.70 -42.41
N GLY A 82 -14.73 14.65 -42.48
CA GLY A 82 -13.49 14.51 -41.73
C GLY A 82 -12.39 15.46 -42.19
N ALA A 83 -11.30 15.50 -41.41
CA ALA A 83 -10.09 16.26 -41.74
C ALA A 83 -9.43 15.80 -43.05
N ASP A 84 -9.68 14.55 -43.45
CA ASP A 84 -9.23 13.92 -44.70
C ASP A 84 -10.11 14.30 -45.92
N GLY A 85 -11.22 15.04 -45.70
CA GLY A 85 -12.19 15.41 -46.73
C GLY A 85 -13.17 14.31 -47.08
N VAL A 86 -13.18 13.20 -46.38
CA VAL A 86 -14.16 12.09 -46.59
C VAL A 86 -15.41 12.37 -45.76
N THR A 87 -16.58 12.03 -46.32
CA THR A 87 -17.85 12.13 -45.60
C THR A 87 -18.16 10.80 -44.90
N TYR A 88 -18.27 10.82 -43.61
CA TYR A 88 -18.62 9.71 -42.74
C TYR A 88 -20.12 9.71 -42.46
N ALA A 89 -20.74 8.55 -42.55
CA ALA A 89 -22.18 8.42 -42.34
C ALA A 89 -22.54 8.48 -40.86
N ALA A 90 -23.73 9.01 -40.54
CA ALA A 90 -24.25 8.95 -39.16
C ALA A 90 -24.58 7.49 -38.79
N GLY A 91 -24.31 7.13 -37.52
CA GLY A 91 -24.61 5.84 -36.95
C GLY A 91 -23.59 4.72 -37.29
N GLU A 92 -22.49 5.03 -37.94
CA GLU A 92 -21.39 4.10 -38.19
C GLU A 92 -20.40 4.14 -37.01
N PRO A 93 -20.10 2.99 -36.34
CA PRO A 93 -19.21 2.96 -35.21
C PRO A 93 -17.75 3.06 -35.64
N HIS A 94 -17.00 3.98 -35.02
CA HIS A 94 -15.57 4.20 -35.21
C HIS A 94 -14.85 4.03 -33.88
N THR A 95 -13.64 3.49 -33.91
CA THR A 95 -12.77 3.37 -32.72
C THR A 95 -12.21 4.73 -32.28
N THR A 96 -11.71 4.83 -31.06
CA THR A 96 -11.06 6.05 -30.57
C THR A 96 -9.91 6.53 -31.47
N ASP A 97 -9.14 5.61 -32.05
CA ASP A 97 -8.00 5.97 -32.89
C ASP A 97 -8.46 6.46 -34.27
N GLU A 98 -9.44 5.81 -34.88
CA GLU A 98 -10.09 6.28 -36.09
C GLU A 98 -10.74 7.65 -35.90
N MET A 99 -11.46 7.87 -34.81
CA MET A 99 -12.04 9.18 -34.49
C MET A 99 -11.00 10.29 -34.38
N ARG A 100 -9.79 9.99 -33.83
CA ARG A 100 -8.70 10.96 -33.78
C ARG A 100 -8.17 11.34 -35.17
N GLU A 101 -8.17 10.43 -36.09
CA GLU A 101 -7.74 10.68 -37.47
C GLU A 101 -8.81 11.46 -38.24
N ILE A 102 -10.09 11.18 -38.00
CA ILE A 102 -11.23 11.78 -38.70
C ILE A 102 -11.47 13.22 -38.20
N LEU A 103 -11.38 13.45 -36.88
CA LEU A 103 -11.73 14.74 -36.28
C LEU A 103 -10.63 15.79 -36.47
N LEU A 104 -11.04 17.06 -36.53
CA LEU A 104 -10.12 18.19 -36.48
C LEU A 104 -9.47 18.28 -35.11
N PRO A 105 -8.20 18.77 -35.00
CA PRO A 105 -7.47 18.87 -33.72
C PRO A 105 -8.20 19.64 -32.62
N ALA A 106 -9.03 20.62 -32.99
CA ALA A 106 -9.83 21.39 -32.03
C ALA A 106 -10.96 20.56 -31.41
N GLU A 107 -11.46 19.57 -32.11
CA GLU A 107 -12.56 18.69 -31.69
C GLU A 107 -12.04 17.49 -30.88
N THR A 108 -10.83 17.01 -31.19
CA THR A 108 -10.19 15.94 -30.42
C THR A 108 -9.77 16.34 -28.99
N SER A 109 -9.62 17.65 -28.75
CA SER A 109 -9.29 18.13 -27.38
C SER A 109 -10.47 18.00 -26.40
N GLN A 110 -11.69 17.82 -26.91
CA GLN A 110 -12.86 17.55 -26.09
C GLN A 110 -13.09 16.06 -25.91
N SER A 111 -12.18 15.43 -25.16
CA SER A 111 -12.43 14.19 -24.42
C SER A 111 -12.98 12.96 -25.15
N LEU A 112 -12.26 12.45 -26.16
CA LEU A 112 -12.40 11.03 -26.56
C LEU A 112 -12.01 10.03 -25.45
N CYS A 113 -11.56 10.53 -24.29
CA CYS A 113 -11.11 9.70 -23.17
C CYS A 113 -12.22 9.36 -22.17
N SER A 114 -13.40 9.96 -22.28
CA SER A 114 -14.49 9.74 -21.31
C SER A 114 -15.80 9.48 -22.06
N PRO A 115 -16.53 8.41 -21.75
CA PRO A 115 -17.83 8.14 -22.32
C PRO A 115 -18.89 9.10 -21.73
N VAL A 116 -18.76 10.39 -22.02
CA VAL A 116 -19.73 11.41 -21.61
C VAL A 116 -20.36 11.96 -22.85
N ASP A 117 -21.69 11.78 -23.00
CA ASP A 117 -22.48 12.43 -24.03
C ASP A 117 -22.48 13.93 -23.77
N THR A 118 -21.84 14.67 -24.66
CA THR A 118 -21.94 16.12 -24.68
C THR A 118 -22.81 16.49 -25.88
N GLU A 119 -23.97 17.07 -25.62
CA GLU A 119 -24.93 17.53 -26.64
C GLU A 119 -24.34 18.48 -27.70
N SER A 120 -23.13 19.00 -27.46
CA SER A 120 -22.44 19.94 -28.35
C SER A 120 -21.46 19.28 -29.32
N LEU A 121 -21.25 17.97 -29.25
CA LEU A 121 -20.28 17.28 -30.10
C LEU A 121 -20.98 16.61 -31.30
N PRO A 122 -20.32 16.57 -32.48
CA PRO A 122 -20.87 15.93 -33.64
C PRO A 122 -20.92 14.40 -33.54
N TYR A 123 -20.41 13.85 -32.44
CA TYR A 123 -20.35 12.40 -32.19
C TYR A 123 -20.80 12.05 -30.77
N ARG A 124 -21.24 10.83 -30.59
CA ARG A 124 -21.61 10.27 -29.30
C ARG A 124 -20.91 8.94 -29.04
N PHE A 125 -20.75 8.61 -27.76
CA PHE A 125 -20.27 7.32 -27.32
C PHE A 125 -21.34 6.24 -27.57
N VAL A 126 -20.93 5.08 -28.10
CA VAL A 126 -21.83 3.92 -28.37
C VAL A 126 -21.62 2.87 -27.29
N GLU A 127 -20.43 2.28 -27.24
CA GLU A 127 -20.12 1.19 -26.34
C GLU A 127 -18.61 1.06 -26.10
N THR A 128 -18.30 0.31 -25.06
CA THR A 128 -16.92 -0.15 -24.80
C THR A 128 -16.86 -1.65 -24.96
N THR A 129 -15.95 -2.13 -25.81
CA THR A 129 -15.64 -3.55 -25.94
C THR A 129 -14.31 -3.89 -25.26
N TYR A 130 -14.20 -5.13 -24.81
CA TYR A 130 -13.01 -5.65 -24.18
C TYR A 130 -12.57 -6.90 -24.94
N THR A 131 -11.44 -6.82 -25.61
CA THR A 131 -10.83 -7.91 -26.37
C THR A 131 -9.62 -8.48 -25.65
N LEU A 132 -9.53 -9.80 -25.55
CA LEU A 132 -8.38 -10.48 -25.00
C LEU A 132 -7.20 -10.38 -25.98
N ASP A 133 -6.04 -9.91 -25.51
CA ASP A 133 -4.81 -9.87 -26.32
C ASP A 133 -4.37 -11.32 -26.62
N GLU A 134 -4.00 -11.59 -27.85
CA GLU A 134 -3.56 -12.92 -28.32
C GLU A 134 -2.43 -13.52 -27.49
N LYS A 135 -1.54 -12.68 -26.93
CA LYS A 135 -0.47 -13.10 -26.02
C LYS A 135 -0.99 -13.77 -24.75
N TYR A 136 -2.21 -13.46 -24.35
CA TYR A 136 -2.86 -13.96 -23.15
C TYR A 136 -4.02 -14.90 -23.43
N ALA A 137 -4.10 -15.49 -24.63
CA ALA A 137 -5.17 -16.41 -25.05
C ALA A 137 -5.40 -17.56 -24.05
N PHE A 138 -4.38 -17.95 -23.29
CA PHE A 138 -4.50 -18.95 -22.21
C PHE A 138 -5.40 -18.50 -21.04
N LEU A 139 -5.76 -17.21 -20.95
CA LEU A 139 -6.66 -16.64 -19.91
C LEU A 139 -8.11 -16.51 -20.38
N ASP A 140 -8.47 -17.07 -21.55
CA ASP A 140 -9.83 -17.01 -22.10
C ASP A 140 -10.91 -17.60 -21.18
N PHE A 141 -10.49 -18.49 -20.24
CA PHE A 141 -11.38 -19.03 -19.20
C PHE A 141 -11.85 -17.99 -18.16
N VAL A 142 -11.27 -16.77 -18.14
CA VAL A 142 -11.66 -15.67 -17.23
C VAL A 142 -12.17 -14.48 -18.04
N PRO A 143 -13.47 -14.40 -18.35
CA PRO A 143 -14.05 -13.26 -19.05
C PRO A 143 -13.79 -11.93 -18.31
N TYR A 144 -13.65 -10.82 -19.06
CA TYR A 144 -13.38 -9.50 -18.49
C TYR A 144 -14.33 -9.12 -17.34
N LYS A 145 -15.65 -9.29 -17.55
CA LYS A 145 -16.66 -8.99 -16.52
C LYS A 145 -16.43 -9.76 -15.23
N THR A 146 -16.03 -11.03 -15.35
CA THR A 146 -15.73 -11.89 -14.20
C THR A 146 -14.45 -11.42 -13.50
N ALA A 147 -13.39 -11.12 -14.25
CA ALA A 147 -12.14 -10.59 -13.71
C ALA A 147 -12.38 -9.28 -12.95
N HIS A 148 -13.16 -8.37 -13.51
CA HIS A 148 -13.52 -7.10 -12.91
C HIS A 148 -14.28 -7.27 -11.57
N ILE A 149 -15.33 -8.10 -11.55
CA ILE A 149 -16.09 -8.38 -10.32
C ILE A 149 -15.19 -9.04 -9.28
N LEU A 150 -14.41 -10.06 -9.65
CA LEU A 150 -13.53 -10.78 -8.73
C LEU A 150 -12.40 -9.90 -8.18
N ASN A 151 -11.92 -8.92 -8.96
CA ASN A 151 -10.96 -7.94 -8.48
C ASN A 151 -11.53 -7.11 -7.31
N PHE A 152 -12.76 -6.63 -7.42
CA PHE A 152 -13.44 -5.91 -6.33
C PHE A 152 -13.75 -6.82 -5.13
N VAL A 153 -14.22 -8.04 -5.37
CA VAL A 153 -14.50 -9.00 -4.30
C VAL A 153 -13.22 -9.34 -3.52
N THR A 154 -12.13 -9.65 -4.21
CA THR A 154 -10.85 -9.98 -3.57
C THR A 154 -10.25 -8.79 -2.83
N LEU A 155 -10.43 -7.56 -3.33
CA LEU A 155 -10.07 -6.33 -2.62
C LEU A 155 -10.85 -6.23 -1.29
N GLY A 156 -12.17 -6.37 -1.33
CA GLY A 156 -13.03 -6.33 -0.14
C GLY A 156 -12.67 -7.40 0.89
N VAL A 157 -12.45 -8.63 0.44
CA VAL A 157 -12.03 -9.75 1.30
C VAL A 157 -10.65 -9.48 1.91
N SER A 158 -9.69 -8.96 1.13
CA SER A 158 -8.36 -8.62 1.63
C SER A 158 -8.43 -7.57 2.74
N MET A 159 -9.23 -6.53 2.56
CA MET A 159 -9.45 -5.50 3.60
C MET A 159 -10.10 -6.08 4.85
N ALA A 160 -11.08 -6.96 4.71
CA ALA A 160 -11.73 -7.63 5.84
C ALA A 160 -10.74 -8.52 6.62
N VAL A 161 -9.88 -9.27 5.93
CA VAL A 161 -8.85 -10.12 6.56
C VAL A 161 -7.81 -9.27 7.28
N ILE A 162 -7.36 -8.17 6.69
CA ILE A 162 -6.41 -7.23 7.33
C ILE A 162 -7.05 -6.65 8.61
N PHE A 163 -8.31 -6.24 8.54
CA PHE A 163 -9.03 -5.74 9.70
C PHE A 163 -9.19 -6.80 10.78
N ALA A 164 -9.56 -8.03 10.40
CA ALA A 164 -9.66 -9.16 11.33
C ALA A 164 -8.32 -9.47 12.01
N LEU A 165 -7.22 -9.43 11.26
CA LEU A 165 -5.87 -9.60 11.80
C LEU A 165 -5.53 -8.49 12.82
N PHE A 166 -5.83 -7.24 12.50
CA PHE A 166 -5.61 -6.10 13.39
C PHE A 166 -6.42 -6.24 14.68
N VAL A 167 -7.72 -6.55 14.59
CA VAL A 167 -8.59 -6.76 15.75
C VAL A 167 -8.08 -7.93 16.60
N PHE A 168 -7.71 -9.04 15.96
CA PHE A 168 -7.18 -10.21 16.66
C PHE A 168 -5.89 -9.88 17.44
N ILE A 169 -4.95 -9.19 16.84
CA ILE A 169 -3.71 -8.75 17.49
C ILE A 169 -4.03 -7.87 18.71
N ASN A 170 -4.94 -6.91 18.55
CA ASN A 170 -5.34 -6.00 19.65
C ASN A 170 -6.03 -6.74 20.79
N MET A 171 -6.88 -7.72 20.49
CA MET A 171 -7.57 -8.53 21.52
C MET A 171 -6.61 -9.42 22.31
N MET A 172 -5.55 -9.92 21.67
CA MET A 172 -4.57 -10.79 22.31
C MET A 172 -3.47 -10.04 23.05
N THR A 173 -3.31 -8.73 22.78
CA THR A 173 -2.30 -7.89 23.43
C THR A 173 -2.73 -7.51 24.85
N ASP A 174 -1.86 -7.77 25.83
CA ASP A 174 -2.05 -7.31 27.20
C ASP A 174 -1.63 -5.84 27.34
N LYS A 175 -2.63 -4.97 27.55
CA LYS A 175 -2.41 -3.52 27.66
C LYS A 175 -1.53 -3.13 28.87
N GLU A 176 -1.59 -3.91 29.95
CA GLU A 176 -0.78 -3.64 31.14
C GLU A 176 0.68 -4.01 30.91
N ALA A 177 0.94 -5.17 30.28
CA ALA A 177 2.28 -5.58 29.87
C ALA A 177 2.89 -4.58 28.88
N GLN A 178 2.10 -4.12 27.89
CA GLN A 178 2.52 -3.10 26.94
C GLN A 178 2.93 -1.78 27.63
N LYS A 179 2.15 -1.33 28.61
CA LYS A 179 2.44 -0.10 29.37
C LYS A 179 3.70 -0.25 30.22
N LYS A 180 3.91 -1.43 30.82
CA LYS A 180 5.11 -1.75 31.60
C LYS A 180 6.37 -1.78 30.73
N ASN A 181 6.31 -2.46 29.59
CA ASN A 181 7.42 -2.55 28.65
C ASN A 181 7.76 -1.18 28.02
N SER A 182 6.76 -0.35 27.72
CA SER A 182 6.97 1.02 27.24
C SER A 182 7.67 1.91 28.27
N ARG A 183 7.38 1.74 29.56
CA ARG A 183 8.04 2.46 30.64
C ARG A 183 9.47 1.98 30.83
N ALA A 184 9.71 0.67 30.80
CA ALA A 184 11.06 0.10 30.90
C ALA A 184 11.95 0.52 29.73
N ALA A 185 11.41 0.58 28.50
CA ALA A 185 12.13 1.06 27.32
C ALA A 185 12.50 2.56 27.40
N LYS A 186 11.67 3.37 28.06
CA LYS A 186 11.97 4.79 28.29
C LYS A 186 13.01 5.01 29.41
N GLN A 187 13.04 4.12 30.41
CA GLN A 187 14.01 4.20 31.52
C GLN A 187 15.38 3.67 31.14
N ASN A 188 15.43 2.68 30.24
CA ASN A 188 16.68 2.16 29.69
C ASN A 188 16.67 2.35 28.15
N PRO A 189 17.01 3.54 27.64
CA PRO A 189 17.22 3.69 26.22
C PRO A 189 18.34 2.75 25.80
N VAL A 190 18.01 1.78 24.93
CA VAL A 190 18.98 0.87 24.33
C VAL A 190 20.03 1.75 23.67
N ARG A 191 21.22 1.85 24.27
CA ARG A 191 22.35 2.49 23.60
C ARG A 191 22.52 1.75 22.26
N PRO A 192 22.56 2.47 21.14
CA PRO A 192 22.84 1.82 19.88
C PRO A 192 24.13 1.03 20.06
N SER A 193 24.10 -0.27 19.78
CA SER A 193 25.30 -1.10 19.78
C SER A 193 26.28 -0.44 18.82
N MET A 194 27.37 0.10 19.32
CA MET A 194 28.42 0.65 18.48
C MET A 194 28.91 -0.43 17.52
N PRO A 195 29.12 -0.14 16.24
CA PRO A 195 29.70 -1.10 15.34
C PRO A 195 31.03 -1.59 15.90
N LYS A 196 31.27 -2.90 15.81
CA LYS A 196 32.55 -3.50 16.26
C LYS A 196 33.69 -2.77 15.57
N GLY A 197 34.48 -2.00 16.31
CA GLY A 197 35.56 -1.13 15.80
C GLY A 197 35.38 0.36 16.12
N ALA A 198 34.25 0.79 16.68
CA ALA A 198 34.16 2.13 17.25
C ALA A 198 34.94 2.15 18.58
N PHE A 199 35.74 3.18 18.77
CA PHE A 199 36.52 3.40 19.99
C PHE A 199 35.59 3.31 21.20
N ASP A 200 35.85 2.33 22.10
CA ASP A 200 35.15 2.17 23.34
C ASP A 200 35.81 3.10 24.35
N PHE A 201 35.13 4.20 24.67
CA PHE A 201 35.58 5.14 25.69
C PHE A 201 35.28 4.69 27.12
N SER A 202 34.81 3.47 27.33
CA SER A 202 34.54 2.93 28.66
C SER A 202 35.84 2.80 29.48
N ASP A 203 36.96 2.57 28.83
CA ASP A 203 38.30 2.49 29.48
C ASP A 203 38.85 3.85 29.95
N TYR A 204 38.24 4.96 29.48
CA TYR A 204 38.67 6.31 29.90
C TYR A 204 37.98 6.82 31.12
N LYS A 205 37.06 6.06 31.73
CA LYS A 205 36.34 6.51 32.93
C LYS A 205 37.17 6.41 34.23
N ASP A 206 38.22 5.61 34.22
CA ASP A 206 38.99 5.34 35.44
C ASP A 206 40.22 6.25 35.61
N GLU A 207 40.57 7.10 34.62
CA GLU A 207 41.76 7.95 34.72
C GLU A 207 41.49 9.44 35.00
N VAL A 208 40.24 9.85 35.08
CA VAL A 208 39.89 11.23 35.45
C VAL A 208 39.07 11.24 36.75
N GLU A 209 39.66 10.75 37.83
CA GLU A 209 39.39 11.34 39.13
C GLU A 209 40.00 12.75 39.13
N VAL A 210 39.30 13.68 38.54
CA VAL A 210 39.55 15.09 38.83
C VAL A 210 39.17 15.30 40.28
N LYS A 211 40.16 15.20 41.17
CA LYS A 211 40.08 15.79 42.50
C LYS A 211 39.81 17.26 42.31
N ASP A 212 38.58 17.65 42.43
CA ASP A 212 38.16 19.05 42.40
C ASP A 212 38.42 19.63 43.81
N ASP A 213 39.69 19.85 44.09
CA ASP A 213 40.16 20.47 45.35
C ASP A 213 39.77 21.95 45.47
N ARG A 214 38.85 22.42 44.60
CA ARG A 214 38.46 23.85 44.55
C ARG A 214 37.19 24.20 45.31
N PHE A 215 36.56 23.27 45.99
CA PHE A 215 35.28 23.53 46.67
C PHE A 215 35.26 23.24 48.18
N ASP A 216 36.42 23.07 48.82
CA ASP A 216 36.53 23.09 50.29
C ASP A 216 36.71 24.53 50.82
N GLY A 217 36.07 25.49 50.18
CA GLY A 217 35.91 26.84 50.72
C GLY A 217 34.76 26.86 51.72
N GLU A 218 35.07 27.04 53.02
CA GLU A 218 34.06 27.29 54.03
C GLU A 218 33.05 28.35 53.62
N PRO A 219 31.76 28.18 53.95
CA PRO A 219 30.74 29.17 53.64
C PRO A 219 30.98 30.43 54.35
N GLN A 220 31.40 31.49 53.67
CA GLN A 220 31.55 32.83 54.28
C GLN A 220 30.12 33.31 54.65
N GLU A 221 29.95 33.49 55.98
CA GLU A 221 28.80 34.12 56.60
C GLU A 221 28.62 35.54 56.00
N ILE A 222 27.56 35.79 55.31
CA ILE A 222 27.20 37.14 54.88
C ILE A 222 26.61 37.87 56.07
N PRO A 223 27.24 39.02 56.55
CA PRO A 223 26.70 39.75 57.63
C PRO A 223 25.36 40.39 57.29
N SER A 224 24.34 40.07 58.08
CA SER A 224 23.01 40.66 57.96
C SER A 224 23.09 42.16 58.34
N LYS A 225 22.87 43.04 57.37
CA LYS A 225 22.59 44.47 57.66
C LYS A 225 21.20 44.61 58.25
N LYS A 226 21.17 44.91 59.55
CA LYS A 226 20.04 45.53 60.24
C LYS A 226 19.81 46.93 59.65
N LYS A 227 18.67 47.19 59.16
CA LYS A 227 17.86 48.40 59.33
C LYS A 227 16.43 48.11 59.12
#